data_877cc90c3bd84ed213eee52aaf9f0884
#
_entry.id   877cc90c3bd84ed213eee52aaf9f0884
#
_cell.length_a   1.000
_cell.length_b   1.000
_cell.length_c   1.000
_cell.angle_alpha   90.00
_cell.angle_beta   90.00
_cell.angle_gamma   90.00
#
_symmetry.space_group_name_H-M   'P 1'
#
loop_
_entity.id
_entity.type
_entity.pdbx_description
1 polymer ?
#
loop_
_entity_poly.entity_id
_entity_poly.type
_entity_poly.pdbx_seq_one_letter_code
_entity_poly.pdbx_strand_id
1 'polypeptide(L)'
;YQIRGLGAKRKVPDFDDLVFLGASMSRYPLEGYRETCNTSVILGDRFAKKPIKLDIPITIAGMSFGALGANAKEALGRGASAMGTSTTTGDGGMTQEERGSSKYLVYQLLPSRYGMNPDDLRKADAIEVVVGQGAKPGGGGMLLGQKINKRVAGMRTLPEGIDQRSACRHPDWTGPDDLEIKIQELREITNWEKPIYIKVGAARPYYDTTLAVKAGADVVVLDGMQGGTAATQDVFIEHVGIPTL
;
A
#
# COMPACT_ATOMS: atom_id res chain seq x y z
N TYR A 1 -2.31 21.45 4.48
CA TYR A 1 -1.88 20.07 4.29
C TYR A 1 -2.72 19.07 5.07
N GLN A 2 -2.85 19.23 6.38
CA GLN A 2 -3.42 18.18 7.25
C GLN A 2 -4.76 18.58 7.88
N ILE A 3 -5.36 19.65 7.41
CA ILE A 3 -6.60 20.23 7.98
C ILE A 3 -7.77 20.11 6.99
N ARG A 4 -7.51 19.85 5.73
CA ARG A 4 -8.52 19.83 4.66
C ARG A 4 -8.90 18.42 4.23
N GLY A 5 -10.02 18.34 3.53
CA GLY A 5 -10.58 17.10 3.01
C GLY A 5 -9.57 16.27 2.23
N LEU A 6 -9.74 14.98 2.30
CA LEU A 6 -8.73 13.98 2.00
C LEU A 6 -8.84 13.41 0.59
N GLY A 7 -9.99 13.55 -0.05
CA GLY A 7 -10.27 13.05 -1.39
C GLY A 7 -10.64 14.19 -2.35
N ALA A 8 -10.82 13.82 -3.63
CA ALA A 8 -11.30 14.74 -4.65
C ALA A 8 -12.67 15.32 -4.26
N LYS A 9 -12.85 16.62 -4.45
CA LYS A 9 -14.11 17.31 -4.16
C LYS A 9 -15.05 17.33 -5.35
N ARG A 10 -14.49 17.34 -6.56
CA ARG A 10 -15.28 17.21 -7.78
C ARG A 10 -15.74 15.76 -7.97
N LYS A 11 -16.89 15.60 -8.62
CA LYS A 11 -17.36 14.27 -9.01
C LYS A 11 -16.39 13.66 -10.02
N VAL A 12 -15.90 12.47 -9.71
CA VAL A 12 -15.09 11.61 -10.59
C VAL A 12 -15.79 10.25 -10.66
N PRO A 13 -15.53 9.42 -11.69
CA PRO A 13 -16.08 8.06 -11.74
C PRO A 13 -15.77 7.27 -10.47
N ASP A 14 -16.76 6.54 -9.98
CA ASP A 14 -16.64 5.66 -8.80
C ASP A 14 -17.39 4.33 -9.02
N PHE A 15 -17.43 3.47 -8.01
CA PHE A 15 -18.05 2.16 -8.15
C PHE A 15 -19.56 2.20 -8.36
N ASP A 16 -20.24 3.30 -8.00
CA ASP A 16 -21.68 3.48 -8.26
C ASP A 16 -21.97 3.76 -9.73
N ASP A 17 -20.96 4.13 -10.52
CA ASP A 17 -21.07 4.32 -11.96
C ASP A 17 -20.95 2.99 -12.74
N LEU A 18 -20.70 1.86 -12.06
CA LEU A 18 -20.56 0.53 -12.68
C LEU A 18 -21.84 -0.28 -12.59
N VAL A 19 -22.09 -1.10 -13.62
CA VAL A 19 -23.11 -2.13 -13.62
C VAL A 19 -22.52 -3.49 -13.98
N PHE A 20 -23.01 -4.54 -13.35
CA PHE A 20 -22.63 -5.90 -13.69
C PHE A 20 -23.46 -6.40 -14.87
N LEU A 21 -22.78 -6.91 -15.91
CA LEU A 21 -23.43 -7.58 -17.01
C LEU A 21 -23.66 -9.04 -16.65
N GLY A 22 -24.90 -9.36 -16.26
CA GLY A 22 -25.30 -10.72 -15.94
C GLY A 22 -25.29 -11.62 -17.18
N ALA A 23 -24.92 -12.87 -17.00
CA ALA A 23 -25.00 -13.90 -18.03
C ALA A 23 -26.13 -14.89 -17.71
N SER A 24 -26.99 -15.17 -18.71
CA SER A 24 -28.10 -16.10 -18.55
C SER A 24 -27.78 -17.51 -19.05
N MET A 25 -26.96 -17.60 -20.12
CA MET A 25 -26.64 -18.89 -20.77
C MET A 25 -25.14 -19.08 -21.00
N SER A 26 -24.39 -18.03 -21.20
CA SER A 26 -22.94 -18.09 -21.49
C SER A 26 -22.09 -18.44 -20.26
N ARG A 27 -22.64 -18.29 -19.08
CA ARG A 27 -22.07 -18.72 -17.79
C ARG A 27 -23.17 -19.38 -16.96
N TYR A 28 -22.82 -20.46 -16.28
CA TYR A 28 -23.71 -21.12 -15.37
C TYR A 28 -23.79 -20.31 -14.05
N PRO A 29 -24.95 -19.79 -13.64
CA PRO A 29 -25.06 -19.06 -12.38
C PRO A 29 -24.94 -20.01 -11.19
N LEU A 30 -24.31 -19.53 -10.10
CA LEU A 30 -24.25 -20.24 -8.84
C LEU A 30 -25.62 -20.20 -8.14
N GLU A 31 -26.05 -21.34 -7.62
CA GLU A 31 -27.20 -21.44 -6.73
C GLU A 31 -26.79 -21.03 -5.32
N GLY A 32 -26.85 -19.74 -4.99
CA GLY A 32 -26.31 -19.16 -3.78
C GLY A 32 -26.74 -19.78 -2.44
N TYR A 33 -27.82 -20.54 -2.44
CA TYR A 33 -28.30 -21.30 -1.27
C TYR A 33 -27.73 -22.73 -1.20
N ARG A 34 -27.11 -23.22 -2.24
CA ARG A 34 -26.53 -24.58 -2.33
C ARG A 34 -25.02 -24.56 -2.54
N GLU A 35 -24.50 -23.53 -3.17
CA GLU A 35 -23.11 -23.43 -3.62
C GLU A 35 -22.40 -22.26 -2.96
N THR A 36 -21.17 -22.48 -2.56
CA THR A 36 -20.34 -21.44 -1.95
C THR A 36 -19.46 -20.78 -3.00
N CYS A 37 -19.52 -19.46 -3.10
CA CYS A 37 -18.59 -18.69 -3.92
C CYS A 37 -17.21 -18.66 -3.25
N ASN A 38 -16.18 -19.10 -3.96
CA ASN A 38 -14.81 -18.99 -3.48
C ASN A 38 -14.31 -17.55 -3.66
N THR A 39 -14.02 -16.89 -2.54
CA THR A 39 -13.49 -15.53 -2.50
C THR A 39 -12.00 -15.46 -2.19
N SER A 40 -11.35 -16.60 -1.94
CA SER A 40 -9.94 -16.64 -1.57
C SER A 40 -9.03 -16.26 -2.73
N VAL A 41 -7.93 -15.56 -2.40
CA VAL A 41 -6.90 -15.13 -3.36
C VAL A 41 -5.52 -15.46 -2.80
N ILE A 42 -4.64 -15.98 -3.65
CA ILE A 42 -3.23 -16.20 -3.32
C ILE A 42 -2.40 -15.10 -3.98
N LEU A 43 -1.60 -14.40 -3.18
CA LEU A 43 -0.72 -13.33 -3.62
C LEU A 43 0.74 -13.76 -3.49
N GLY A 44 1.50 -13.68 -4.60
CA GLY A 44 2.93 -13.91 -4.60
C GLY A 44 3.38 -15.36 -4.81
N ASP A 45 2.53 -16.24 -5.28
CA ASP A 45 2.83 -17.66 -5.54
C ASP A 45 3.82 -17.88 -6.70
N ARG A 46 4.11 -16.83 -7.50
CA ARG A 46 5.04 -16.92 -8.61
C ARG A 46 6.50 -17.02 -8.17
N PHE A 47 6.90 -16.26 -7.16
CA PHE A 47 8.30 -16.15 -6.75
C PHE A 47 8.52 -16.36 -5.26
N ALA A 48 7.56 -16.06 -4.41
CA ALA A 48 7.71 -16.15 -2.98
C ALA A 48 7.55 -17.59 -2.48
N LYS A 49 8.45 -18.04 -1.60
CA LYS A 49 8.35 -19.35 -0.94
C LYS A 49 7.16 -19.43 0.02
N LYS A 50 6.72 -18.28 0.56
CA LYS A 50 5.57 -18.16 1.49
C LYS A 50 4.57 -17.13 0.96
N PRO A 51 3.77 -17.48 -0.05
CA PRO A 51 2.75 -16.59 -0.56
C PRO A 51 1.68 -16.29 0.50
N ILE A 52 0.98 -15.17 0.36
CA ILE A 52 -0.11 -14.79 1.25
C ILE A 52 -1.42 -15.34 0.68
N LYS A 53 -2.17 -16.09 1.50
CA LYS A 53 -3.51 -16.54 1.16
C LYS A 53 -4.54 -15.68 1.90
N LEU A 54 -5.29 -14.89 1.14
CA LEU A 54 -6.39 -14.10 1.64
C LEU A 54 -7.70 -14.89 1.55
N ASP A 55 -8.55 -14.79 2.58
CA ASP A 55 -9.88 -15.42 2.57
C ASP A 55 -10.90 -14.57 1.79
N ILE A 56 -10.65 -13.25 1.67
CA ILE A 56 -11.45 -12.31 0.88
C ILE A 56 -10.53 -11.43 0.02
N PRO A 57 -10.97 -10.98 -1.18
CA PRO A 57 -10.16 -10.17 -2.10
C PRO A 57 -10.17 -8.67 -1.73
N ILE A 58 -10.16 -8.34 -0.45
CA ILE A 58 -10.18 -6.97 0.08
C ILE A 58 -9.01 -6.85 1.05
N THR A 59 -8.17 -5.83 0.89
CA THR A 59 -7.03 -5.54 1.76
C THR A 59 -7.15 -4.14 2.35
N ILE A 60 -6.48 -3.89 3.47
CA ILE A 60 -6.42 -2.57 4.09
C ILE A 60 -5.15 -1.85 3.63
N ALA A 61 -5.35 -0.71 2.98
CA ALA A 61 -4.26 0.13 2.48
C ALA A 61 -3.41 0.72 3.61
N GLY A 62 -2.16 1.08 3.29
CA GLY A 62 -1.20 1.64 4.23
C GLY A 62 -1.63 3.00 4.79
N MET A 63 -1.66 3.09 6.10
CA MET A 63 -1.90 4.32 6.85
C MET A 63 -0.83 4.46 7.93
N SER A 64 0.01 5.50 7.83
CA SER A 64 1.20 5.66 8.66
C SER A 64 0.90 5.87 10.14
N PHE A 65 1.80 5.38 11.00
CA PHE A 65 1.84 5.81 12.40
C PHE A 65 2.31 7.27 12.48
N GLY A 66 1.55 8.07 13.21
CA GLY A 66 1.68 9.53 13.24
C GLY A 66 0.52 10.23 12.53
N ALA A 67 -0.01 9.66 11.43
CA ALA A 67 -1.35 9.96 10.94
C ALA A 67 -2.40 9.23 11.80
N LEU A 68 -2.17 7.95 12.09
CA LEU A 68 -2.95 7.14 13.03
C LEU A 68 -2.17 6.91 14.33
N GLY A 69 -2.90 6.71 15.42
CA GLY A 69 -2.34 6.29 16.71
C GLY A 69 -2.28 4.77 16.87
N ALA A 70 -1.68 4.32 17.99
CA ALA A 70 -1.48 2.90 18.29
C ALA A 70 -2.77 2.07 18.29
N ASN A 71 -3.83 2.59 18.94
CA ASN A 71 -5.12 1.90 19.03
C ASN A 71 -5.77 1.69 17.63
N ALA A 72 -5.63 2.68 16.75
CA ALA A 72 -6.14 2.55 15.38
C ALA A 72 -5.35 1.51 14.59
N LYS A 73 -4.02 1.46 14.75
CA LYS A 73 -3.16 0.46 14.11
C LYS A 73 -3.49 -0.96 14.61
N GLU A 74 -3.72 -1.13 15.89
CA GLU A 74 -4.17 -2.40 16.47
C GLU A 74 -5.55 -2.80 15.94
N ALA A 75 -6.50 -1.86 15.88
CA ALA A 75 -7.84 -2.13 15.37
C ALA A 75 -7.83 -2.58 13.90
N LEU A 76 -7.00 -1.96 13.05
CA LEU A 76 -6.80 -2.38 11.66
C LEU A 76 -6.24 -3.80 11.56
N GLY A 77 -5.23 -4.13 12.37
CA GLY A 77 -4.66 -5.47 12.44
C GLY A 77 -5.67 -6.53 12.87
N ARG A 78 -6.44 -6.25 13.91
CA ARG A 78 -7.51 -7.14 14.40
C ARG A 78 -8.63 -7.33 13.37
N GLY A 79 -9.08 -6.24 12.73
CA GLY A 79 -10.11 -6.28 11.70
C GLY A 79 -9.67 -7.10 10.48
N ALA A 80 -8.46 -6.85 9.99
CA ALA A 80 -7.88 -7.62 8.89
C ALA A 80 -7.76 -9.12 9.23
N SER A 81 -7.28 -9.43 10.43
CA SER A 81 -7.13 -10.82 10.90
C SER A 81 -8.47 -11.54 11.01
N ALA A 82 -9.49 -10.88 11.54
CA ALA A 82 -10.84 -11.44 11.67
C ALA A 82 -11.47 -11.80 10.31
N MET A 83 -11.11 -11.05 9.27
CA MET A 83 -11.57 -11.28 7.89
C MET A 83 -10.60 -12.12 7.05
N GLY A 84 -9.53 -12.65 7.65
CA GLY A 84 -8.53 -13.44 6.94
C GLY A 84 -7.80 -12.69 5.82
N THR A 85 -7.63 -11.38 5.98
CA THR A 85 -6.97 -10.52 5.00
C THR A 85 -5.75 -9.80 5.57
N SER A 86 -5.15 -8.89 4.79
CA SER A 86 -3.95 -8.14 5.16
C SER A 86 -4.23 -6.68 5.47
N THR A 87 -3.41 -6.12 6.36
CA THR A 87 -3.21 -4.69 6.54
C THR A 87 -1.82 -4.28 6.10
N THR A 88 -1.57 -2.98 6.00
CA THR A 88 -0.32 -2.41 5.46
C THR A 88 0.19 -1.30 6.37
N THR A 89 1.51 -1.24 6.61
CA THR A 89 2.09 -0.34 7.62
C THR A 89 1.89 1.15 7.34
N GLY A 90 1.94 1.56 6.09
CA GLY A 90 2.09 2.97 5.73
C GLY A 90 3.54 3.46 5.89
N ASP A 91 3.75 4.76 5.71
CA ASP A 91 5.06 5.40 5.85
C ASP A 91 5.50 5.48 7.33
N GLY A 92 6.78 5.28 7.56
CA GLY A 92 7.38 5.49 8.89
C GLY A 92 7.59 4.25 9.74
N GLY A 93 7.51 3.06 9.15
CA GLY A 93 7.91 1.82 9.81
C GLY A 93 6.75 1.00 10.39
N MET A 94 7.09 -0.14 10.95
CA MET A 94 6.17 -1.12 11.54
C MET A 94 5.93 -0.82 13.01
N THR A 95 4.67 -0.81 13.44
CA THR A 95 4.32 -0.76 14.85
C THR A 95 4.18 -2.17 15.44
N GLN A 96 4.50 -2.31 16.72
CA GLN A 96 4.33 -3.59 17.41
C GLN A 96 2.85 -3.97 17.55
N GLU A 97 1.98 -2.99 17.76
CA GLU A 97 0.55 -3.19 17.88
C GLU A 97 -0.07 -3.76 16.61
N GLU A 98 0.28 -3.19 15.46
CA GLU A 98 -0.22 -3.68 14.18
C GLU A 98 0.36 -5.04 13.83
N ARG A 99 1.69 -5.23 14.01
CA ARG A 99 2.32 -6.54 13.77
C ARG A 99 1.74 -7.63 14.66
N GLY A 100 1.58 -7.35 15.95
CA GLY A 100 1.10 -8.32 16.93
C GLY A 100 -0.37 -8.71 16.75
N SER A 101 -1.18 -7.85 16.13
CA SER A 101 -2.60 -8.08 15.88
C SER A 101 -2.94 -8.55 14.45
N SER A 102 -1.99 -8.48 13.52
CA SER A 102 -2.22 -8.82 12.11
C SER A 102 -1.85 -10.26 11.78
N LYS A 103 -2.76 -11.00 11.15
CA LYS A 103 -2.44 -12.31 10.52
C LYS A 103 -1.45 -12.10 9.38
N TYR A 104 -1.73 -11.13 8.53
CA TYR A 104 -0.84 -10.72 7.43
C TYR A 104 -0.60 -9.22 7.48
N LEU A 105 0.67 -8.82 7.50
CA LEU A 105 1.10 -7.42 7.49
C LEU A 105 2.03 -7.16 6.32
N VAL A 106 1.65 -6.23 5.46
CA VAL A 106 2.47 -5.74 4.35
C VAL A 106 3.31 -4.55 4.83
N TYR A 107 4.62 -4.62 4.66
CA TYR A 107 5.51 -3.50 4.98
C TYR A 107 5.63 -2.56 3.80
N GLN A 108 5.31 -1.27 3.99
CA GLN A 108 5.53 -0.25 2.96
C GLN A 108 6.94 0.31 2.98
N LEU A 109 7.66 0.12 1.88
CA LEU A 109 8.96 0.70 1.61
C LEU A 109 8.79 1.94 0.74
N LEU A 110 8.83 3.12 1.35
CA LEU A 110 8.65 4.40 0.67
C LEU A 110 10.00 5.07 0.34
N PRO A 111 9.99 6.08 -0.56
CA PRO A 111 11.18 6.85 -0.92
C PRO A 111 11.91 7.48 0.29
N SER A 112 11.17 7.84 1.32
CA SER A 112 11.71 8.43 2.54
C SER A 112 12.60 7.50 3.37
N ARG A 113 12.39 6.20 3.27
CA ARG A 113 13.08 5.17 4.08
C ARG A 113 12.93 5.34 5.60
N TYR A 114 11.97 6.13 6.08
CA TYR A 114 11.75 6.35 7.50
C TYR A 114 11.45 5.06 8.25
N GLY A 115 12.25 4.78 9.29
CA GLY A 115 12.12 3.58 10.11
C GLY A 115 12.41 2.27 9.39
N MET A 116 12.92 2.30 8.16
CA MET A 116 13.27 1.10 7.42
C MET A 116 14.44 0.37 8.08
N ASN A 117 14.24 -0.91 8.35
CA ASN A 117 15.31 -1.80 8.82
C ASN A 117 15.05 -3.23 8.31
N PRO A 118 16.12 -4.05 8.13
CA PRO A 118 15.99 -5.42 7.62
C PRO A 118 15.17 -6.35 8.51
N ASP A 119 15.16 -6.13 9.82
CA ASP A 119 14.43 -7.00 10.76
C ASP A 119 12.92 -6.86 10.60
N ASP A 120 12.43 -5.64 10.38
CA ASP A 120 11.01 -5.40 10.11
C ASP A 120 10.60 -5.95 8.73
N LEU A 121 11.48 -5.86 7.72
CA LEU A 121 11.24 -6.49 6.42
C LEU A 121 11.08 -8.01 6.55
N ARG A 122 11.89 -8.66 7.39
CA ARG A 122 11.78 -10.12 7.66
C ARG A 122 10.53 -10.48 8.47
N LYS A 123 10.10 -9.62 9.39
CA LYS A 123 8.89 -9.82 10.21
C LYS A 123 7.59 -9.59 9.45
N ALA A 124 7.61 -8.83 8.37
CA ALA A 124 6.46 -8.64 7.51
C ALA A 124 6.11 -9.91 6.75
N ASP A 125 4.89 -9.99 6.22
CA ASP A 125 4.43 -11.10 5.39
C ASP A 125 4.58 -10.81 3.90
N ALA A 126 4.61 -9.52 3.51
CA ALA A 126 4.98 -9.03 2.17
C ALA A 126 5.64 -7.66 2.28
N ILE A 127 6.30 -7.23 1.20
CA ILE A 127 6.91 -5.90 1.09
C ILE A 127 6.27 -5.18 -0.09
N GLU A 128 5.76 -3.96 0.13
CA GLU A 128 5.24 -3.08 -0.90
C GLU A 128 6.20 -1.92 -1.15
N VAL A 129 6.87 -1.92 -2.29
CA VAL A 129 7.69 -0.79 -2.75
C VAL A 129 6.77 0.27 -3.36
N VAL A 130 6.70 1.42 -2.72
CA VAL A 130 5.85 2.52 -3.16
C VAL A 130 6.62 3.42 -4.10
N VAL A 131 6.32 3.36 -5.39
CA VAL A 131 6.86 4.27 -6.41
C VAL A 131 6.10 5.58 -6.40
N GLY A 132 4.78 5.51 -6.22
CA GLY A 132 3.91 6.67 -6.14
C GLY A 132 2.56 6.33 -5.50
N GLN A 133 1.77 7.37 -5.29
CA GLN A 133 0.40 7.28 -4.77
C GLN A 133 -0.54 8.05 -5.70
N GLY A 134 -1.78 7.58 -5.87
CA GLY A 134 -2.74 8.18 -6.78
C GLY A 134 -3.07 9.63 -6.45
N ALA A 135 -3.17 9.97 -5.18
CA ALA A 135 -3.50 11.34 -4.75
C ALA A 135 -2.30 12.31 -4.76
N LYS A 136 -1.09 11.83 -4.96
CA LYS A 136 0.13 12.66 -4.99
C LYS A 136 1.22 12.08 -5.88
N PRO A 137 0.96 11.83 -7.17
CA PRO A 137 1.97 11.29 -8.09
C PRO A 137 3.19 12.22 -8.15
N GLY A 138 4.38 11.68 -7.88
CA GLY A 138 5.63 12.46 -7.84
C GLY A 138 5.76 13.43 -6.67
N GLY A 139 4.83 13.38 -5.70
CA GLY A 139 4.89 14.16 -4.47
C GLY A 139 5.28 13.33 -3.26
N GLY A 140 6.17 13.85 -2.41
CA GLY A 140 6.44 13.27 -1.09
C GLY A 140 5.35 13.65 -0.08
N GLY A 141 5.17 12.82 0.96
CA GLY A 141 4.30 13.14 2.08
C GLY A 141 4.89 14.21 3.02
N MET A 142 4.05 14.75 3.87
CA MET A 142 4.45 15.69 4.92
C MET A 142 3.79 15.33 6.24
N LEU A 143 4.54 15.37 7.33
CA LEU A 143 4.03 15.27 8.68
C LEU A 143 4.52 16.48 9.48
N LEU A 144 3.57 17.23 10.06
CA LEU A 144 3.92 18.43 10.83
C LEU A 144 4.59 18.07 12.14
N GLY A 145 5.55 18.90 12.57
CA GLY A 145 6.35 18.72 13.77
C GLY A 145 5.51 18.50 15.02
N GLN A 146 4.37 19.18 15.13
CA GLN A 146 3.42 18.97 16.24
C GLN A 146 2.90 17.53 16.39
N LYS A 147 2.97 16.72 15.34
CA LYS A 147 2.61 15.29 15.35
C LYS A 147 3.83 14.38 15.53
N ILE A 148 5.03 14.92 15.41
CA ILE A 148 6.28 14.18 15.58
C ILE A 148 6.70 14.23 17.04
N ASN A 149 6.00 13.45 17.84
CA ASN A 149 6.35 13.23 19.24
C ASN A 149 7.53 12.24 19.33
N LYS A 150 8.03 12.04 20.55
CA LYS A 150 9.17 11.16 20.85
C LYS A 150 9.05 9.76 20.21
N ARG A 151 7.86 9.17 20.20
CA ARG A 151 7.63 7.84 19.62
C ARG A 151 7.73 7.86 18.11
N VAL A 152 7.05 8.81 17.45
CA VAL A 152 7.11 8.97 15.99
C VAL A 152 8.53 9.29 15.54
N ALA A 153 9.21 10.19 16.27
CA ALA A 153 10.61 10.56 16.00
C ALA A 153 11.53 9.33 16.07
N GLY A 154 11.40 8.53 17.15
CA GLY A 154 12.19 7.30 17.30
C GLY A 154 11.92 6.25 16.24
N MET A 155 10.64 6.03 15.87
CA MET A 155 10.29 5.10 14.80
C MET A 155 10.82 5.52 13.42
N ARG A 156 10.81 6.82 13.14
CA ARG A 156 11.23 7.37 11.84
C ARG A 156 12.71 7.75 11.77
N THR A 157 13.43 7.64 12.89
CA THR A 157 14.82 8.09 13.03
C THR A 157 15.00 9.59 12.69
N LEU A 158 14.10 10.41 13.24
CA LEU A 158 14.02 11.84 12.98
C LEU A 158 14.09 12.65 14.28
N PRO A 159 14.44 13.94 14.21
CA PRO A 159 14.30 14.86 15.34
C PRO A 159 12.84 15.05 15.75
N GLU A 160 12.58 15.12 17.05
CA GLU A 160 11.26 15.43 17.60
C GLU A 160 10.86 16.88 17.32
N GLY A 161 9.58 17.11 17.04
CA GLY A 161 9.00 18.45 16.91
C GLY A 161 9.33 19.21 15.62
N ILE A 162 10.03 18.60 14.66
CA ILE A 162 10.41 19.23 13.39
C ILE A 162 9.56 18.67 12.26
N ASP A 163 9.05 19.55 11.39
CA ASP A 163 8.30 19.18 10.20
C ASP A 163 9.10 18.23 9.32
N GLN A 164 8.48 17.11 8.95
CA GLN A 164 9.06 16.10 8.10
C GLN A 164 8.46 16.16 6.71
N ARG A 165 9.30 16.17 5.70
CA ARG A 165 8.91 16.04 4.30
C ARG A 165 9.58 14.82 3.68
N SER A 166 8.78 13.91 3.13
CA SER A 166 9.29 12.71 2.47
C SER A 166 9.87 13.04 1.10
N ALA A 167 10.88 12.28 0.69
CA ALA A 167 11.42 12.34 -0.66
C ALA A 167 10.36 11.95 -1.70
N CYS A 168 10.50 12.49 -2.93
CA CYS A 168 9.59 12.20 -4.04
C CYS A 168 9.97 10.95 -4.81
N ARG A 169 11.21 10.49 -4.70
CA ARG A 169 11.75 9.32 -5.40
C ARG A 169 12.68 8.52 -4.47
N HIS A 170 12.84 7.26 -4.77
CA HIS A 170 13.78 6.40 -4.05
C HIS A 170 15.21 6.87 -4.27
N PRO A 171 16.07 6.82 -3.24
CA PRO A 171 17.44 7.32 -3.32
C PRO A 171 18.39 6.37 -4.06
N ASP A 172 18.05 5.10 -4.15
CA ASP A 172 18.92 4.00 -4.53
C ASP A 172 18.55 3.33 -5.87
N TRP A 173 17.59 3.90 -6.59
CA TRP A 173 17.28 3.48 -7.96
C TRP A 173 16.58 4.60 -8.75
N THR A 174 16.78 4.64 -10.05
CA THR A 174 16.31 5.71 -10.94
C THR A 174 15.51 5.21 -12.15
N GLY A 175 15.64 3.96 -12.49
CA GLY A 175 14.99 3.36 -13.65
C GLY A 175 14.49 1.94 -13.43
N PRO A 176 13.84 1.34 -14.44
CA PRO A 176 13.29 -0.01 -14.33
C PRO A 176 14.33 -1.10 -14.04
N ASP A 177 15.52 -0.96 -14.60
CA ASP A 177 16.61 -1.93 -14.40
C ASP A 177 17.11 -1.89 -12.95
N ASP A 178 17.23 -0.70 -12.38
CA ASP A 178 17.56 -0.54 -10.96
C ASP A 178 16.44 -1.08 -10.05
N LEU A 179 15.17 -0.97 -10.48
CA LEU A 179 14.03 -1.53 -9.74
C LEU A 179 14.12 -3.05 -9.68
N GLU A 180 14.54 -3.71 -10.76
CA GLU A 180 14.79 -5.16 -10.75
C GLU A 180 15.86 -5.52 -9.71
N ILE A 181 16.98 -4.79 -9.67
CA ILE A 181 18.04 -4.98 -8.66
C ILE A 181 17.48 -4.79 -7.25
N LYS A 182 16.64 -3.76 -7.03
CA LYS A 182 16.02 -3.51 -5.73
C LYS A 182 15.08 -4.66 -5.32
N ILE A 183 14.31 -5.21 -6.24
CA ILE A 183 13.43 -6.35 -5.98
C ILE A 183 14.29 -7.58 -5.58
N GLN A 184 15.38 -7.84 -6.29
CA GLN A 184 16.29 -8.94 -5.94
C GLN A 184 16.91 -8.75 -4.55
N GLU A 185 17.38 -7.54 -4.23
CA GLU A 185 17.88 -7.21 -2.89
C GLU A 185 16.85 -7.53 -1.79
N LEU A 186 15.59 -7.12 -1.98
CA LEU A 186 14.51 -7.39 -1.02
C LEU A 186 14.20 -8.89 -0.90
N ARG A 187 14.30 -9.65 -2.00
CA ARG A 187 14.16 -11.10 -1.98
C ARG A 187 15.29 -11.74 -1.18
N GLU A 188 16.53 -11.32 -1.38
CA GLU A 188 17.69 -11.83 -0.62
C GLU A 188 17.57 -11.50 0.87
N ILE A 189 17.21 -10.26 1.23
CA ILE A 189 16.97 -9.85 2.63
C ILE A 189 15.96 -10.77 3.32
N THR A 190 14.96 -11.24 2.59
CA THR A 190 13.85 -12.06 3.10
C THR A 190 14.00 -13.55 2.79
N ASN A 191 15.15 -14.00 2.31
CA ASN A 191 15.43 -15.38 1.90
C ASN A 191 14.39 -15.91 0.87
N TRP A 192 13.89 -15.05 0.00
CA TRP A 192 12.84 -15.35 -0.99
C TRP A 192 11.53 -15.83 -0.36
N GLU A 193 11.30 -15.52 0.89
CA GLU A 193 10.07 -15.96 1.57
C GLU A 193 8.88 -15.05 1.27
N LYS A 194 9.11 -13.76 1.04
CA LYS A 194 8.05 -12.75 1.02
C LYS A 194 7.70 -12.30 -0.40
N PRO A 195 6.41 -12.15 -0.71
CA PRO A 195 5.98 -11.48 -1.94
C PRO A 195 6.43 -10.01 -1.96
N ILE A 196 6.84 -9.55 -3.15
CA ILE A 196 7.21 -8.15 -3.39
C ILE A 196 6.15 -7.49 -4.26
N TYR A 197 5.50 -6.47 -3.70
CA TYR A 197 4.50 -5.66 -4.39
C TYR A 197 5.13 -4.37 -4.88
N ILE A 198 4.66 -3.87 -6.03
CA ILE A 198 5.01 -2.54 -6.53
C ILE A 198 3.75 -1.70 -6.60
N LYS A 199 3.72 -0.61 -5.83
CA LYS A 199 2.61 0.35 -5.84
C LYS A 199 2.94 1.55 -6.71
N VAL A 200 2.08 1.85 -7.66
CA VAL A 200 2.18 2.98 -8.59
C VAL A 200 0.92 3.84 -8.49
N GLY A 201 1.07 5.15 -8.63
CA GLY A 201 -0.08 6.03 -8.83
C GLY A 201 -0.73 5.77 -10.18
N ALA A 202 -2.06 5.73 -10.24
CA ALA A 202 -2.82 5.48 -11.45
C ALA A 202 -2.83 6.70 -12.37
N ALA A 203 -1.68 7.09 -12.91
CA ALA A 203 -1.53 8.17 -13.89
C ALA A 203 -1.20 7.63 -15.28
N ARG A 204 -0.29 6.64 -15.35
CA ARG A 204 0.12 5.95 -16.58
C ARG A 204 0.09 4.43 -16.37
N PRO A 205 -1.06 3.85 -16.00
CA PRO A 205 -1.13 2.49 -15.45
C PRO A 205 -0.61 1.42 -16.41
N TYR A 206 -0.85 1.55 -17.70
CA TYR A 206 -0.36 0.59 -18.69
C TYR A 206 1.17 0.47 -18.69
N TYR A 207 1.86 1.61 -18.79
CA TYR A 207 3.33 1.62 -18.88
C TYR A 207 3.97 1.23 -17.55
N ASP A 208 3.48 1.80 -16.46
CA ASP A 208 4.05 1.58 -15.11
C ASP A 208 3.83 0.14 -14.65
N THR A 209 2.66 -0.45 -14.92
CA THR A 209 2.39 -1.86 -14.65
C THR A 209 3.29 -2.78 -15.49
N THR A 210 3.46 -2.46 -16.77
CA THR A 210 4.34 -3.25 -17.65
C THR A 210 5.78 -3.25 -17.11
N LEU A 211 6.29 -2.11 -16.69
CA LEU A 211 7.63 -2.00 -16.10
C LEU A 211 7.75 -2.73 -14.77
N ALA A 212 6.76 -2.61 -13.88
CA ALA A 212 6.74 -3.32 -12.60
C ALA A 212 6.75 -4.84 -12.77
N VAL A 213 5.95 -5.36 -13.71
CA VAL A 213 5.91 -6.81 -14.04
C VAL A 213 7.24 -7.29 -14.62
N LYS A 214 7.85 -6.52 -15.53
CA LYS A 214 9.17 -6.84 -16.10
C LYS A 214 10.27 -6.82 -15.06
N ALA A 215 10.21 -5.91 -14.10
CA ALA A 215 11.15 -5.85 -12.98
C ALA A 215 10.97 -7.00 -11.97
N GLY A 216 9.95 -7.84 -12.13
CA GLY A 216 9.76 -9.03 -11.30
C GLY A 216 8.83 -8.86 -10.11
N ALA A 217 7.89 -7.90 -10.13
CA ALA A 217 6.88 -7.78 -9.10
C ALA A 217 5.99 -9.02 -9.00
N ASP A 218 5.64 -9.43 -7.80
CA ASP A 218 4.62 -10.46 -7.54
C ASP A 218 3.20 -9.90 -7.69
N VAL A 219 3.02 -8.65 -7.25
CA VAL A 219 1.74 -7.94 -7.27
C VAL A 219 1.98 -6.49 -7.70
N VAL A 220 1.11 -5.95 -8.54
CA VAL A 220 1.08 -4.52 -8.85
C VAL A 220 -0.15 -3.90 -8.17
N VAL A 221 0.09 -2.83 -7.41
CA VAL A 221 -0.95 -2.07 -6.73
C VAL A 221 -1.17 -0.76 -7.48
N LEU A 222 -2.32 -0.63 -8.14
CA LEU A 222 -2.74 0.59 -8.81
C LEU A 222 -3.52 1.47 -7.84
N ASP A 223 -3.04 2.69 -7.63
CA ASP A 223 -3.61 3.62 -6.64
C ASP A 223 -4.27 4.82 -7.34
N GLY A 224 -5.59 4.85 -7.35
CA GLY A 224 -6.38 5.95 -7.93
C GLY A 224 -6.41 7.19 -7.05
N MET A 225 -6.80 8.32 -7.62
CA MET A 225 -6.74 9.62 -6.95
C MET A 225 -7.86 9.87 -5.93
N GLN A 226 -8.99 9.15 -6.03
CA GLN A 226 -10.20 9.50 -5.25
C GLN A 226 -10.00 9.41 -3.74
N GLY A 227 -9.24 8.40 -3.27
CA GLY A 227 -9.01 8.18 -1.85
C GLY A 227 -8.30 9.32 -1.15
N GLY A 228 -7.61 10.15 -1.90
CA GLY A 228 -6.88 11.29 -1.39
C GLY A 228 -5.72 10.90 -0.47
N THR A 229 -5.21 11.90 0.21
CA THR A 229 -4.19 11.76 1.24
C THR A 229 -4.22 12.97 2.16
N ALA A 230 -3.91 12.78 3.44
CA ALA A 230 -3.80 13.90 4.39
C ALA A 230 -2.47 14.66 4.28
N ALA A 231 -1.61 14.31 3.34
CA ALA A 231 -0.20 14.72 3.35
C ALA A 231 0.31 15.18 1.97
N THR A 232 -0.48 16.00 1.27
CA THR A 232 -0.09 16.58 -0.02
C THR A 232 -0.56 18.02 -0.17
N GLN A 233 -0.11 18.71 -1.23
CA GLN A 233 -0.57 20.04 -1.60
C GLN A 233 -2.00 19.97 -2.17
N ASP A 234 -2.78 21.03 -1.97
CA ASP A 234 -4.18 21.12 -2.45
C ASP A 234 -4.30 20.87 -3.95
N VAL A 235 -3.34 21.35 -4.75
CA VAL A 235 -3.33 21.18 -6.20
C VAL A 235 -3.29 19.71 -6.66
N PHE A 236 -2.64 18.84 -5.89
CA PHE A 236 -2.60 17.42 -6.23
C PHE A 236 -3.96 16.74 -6.09
N ILE A 237 -4.76 17.16 -5.10
CA ILE A 237 -6.04 16.51 -4.77
C ILE A 237 -7.02 16.58 -5.95
N GLU A 238 -7.06 17.71 -6.66
CA GLU A 238 -8.05 17.96 -7.71
C GLU A 238 -7.51 17.85 -9.14
N HIS A 239 -6.18 17.92 -9.32
CA HIS A 239 -5.59 18.15 -10.63
C HIS A 239 -4.55 17.15 -11.06
N VAL A 240 -4.20 16.17 -10.21
CA VAL A 240 -3.15 15.18 -10.52
C VAL A 240 -3.65 13.76 -10.24
N GLY A 241 -3.35 12.85 -11.16
CA GLY A 241 -3.81 11.47 -11.10
C GLY A 241 -5.12 11.24 -11.86
N ILE A 242 -5.54 10.00 -11.92
CA ILE A 242 -6.80 9.55 -12.50
C ILE A 242 -7.59 8.72 -11.48
N PRO A 243 -8.91 8.60 -11.63
CA PRO A 243 -9.72 7.67 -10.84
C PRO A 243 -9.23 6.22 -10.99
N THR A 244 -9.59 5.36 -10.04
CA THR A 244 -9.28 3.93 -10.12
C THR A 244 -10.03 3.23 -11.25
N LEU A 245 -11.19 3.77 -11.66
CA LEU A 245 -12.06 3.28 -12.72
C LEU A 245 -11.87 4.07 -14.00
#